data_3f91ff09f8c5f6d66cbe5d3f832597c0
#
_entry.id   3f91ff09f8c5f6d66cbe5d3f832597c0
#
_cell.length_a   1.000
_cell.length_b   1.000
_cell.length_c   1.000
_cell.angle_alpha   90.00
_cell.angle_beta   90.00
_cell.angle_gamma   90.00
#
_symmetry.space_group_name_H-M   'P 1'
#
loop_
_entity.id
_entity.type
_entity.pdbx_description
1 polymer ?
#
loop_
_entity_poly.entity_id
_entity_poly.type
_entity_poly.pdbx_seq_one_letter_code
_entity_poly.pdbx_strand_id
1 'polypeptide(L)'
;GSEMCIRDSLLHSHDDRGVHTITLNQPKAFNALSEAMMAAFQQALDAVAADPSARVLVLAANGKAFCAGHDLKEMKSKPDQAYYQVLFATCAKLMLSIRKLDVPVIARVHALATAAGCQLVAQCDLAVAAPGARFGVNGIDVGLFCATPSVPLSRNMGPKQAMEMLLTGDFISADEAQRRGLVNRVVAEDALDAEVASLAVSYTHLRAHETSLHL
;
A
#
# COMPACT_ATOMS: atom_id res chain seq x y z
N GLY A 1 -18.62 14.47 -0.44
CA GLY A 1 -17.85 13.52 -1.25
C GLY A 1 -18.71 12.32 -1.64
N SER A 2 -18.59 11.82 -2.85
CA SER A 2 -19.28 10.60 -3.28
C SER A 2 -18.48 9.37 -2.86
N GLU A 3 -19.10 8.46 -2.09
CA GLU A 3 -18.59 7.11 -1.89
C GLU A 3 -19.05 6.22 -3.05
N MET A 4 -18.10 5.58 -3.74
CA MET A 4 -18.38 4.53 -4.70
C MET A 4 -17.94 3.21 -4.10
N CYS A 5 -18.90 2.37 -3.71
CA CYS A 5 -18.62 1.00 -3.26
C CYS A 5 -18.35 0.14 -4.49
N ILE A 6 -17.09 -0.15 -4.81
CA ILE A 6 -16.71 -0.98 -5.97
C ILE A 6 -17.00 -2.46 -5.72
N ARG A 7 -17.02 -2.88 -4.47
CA ARG A 7 -17.53 -4.11 -3.82
C ARG A 7 -17.39 -3.89 -2.32
N ASP A 8 -18.09 -4.65 -1.50
CA ASP A 8 -17.97 -4.58 -0.02
C ASP A 8 -16.52 -4.76 0.49
N SER A 9 -15.62 -5.29 -0.36
CA SER A 9 -14.22 -5.57 -0.04
C SER A 9 -13.28 -4.36 -0.15
N LEU A 10 -13.68 -3.29 -0.85
CA LEU A 10 -12.86 -2.11 -1.07
C LEU A 10 -13.78 -0.89 -1.16
N LEU A 11 -13.44 0.14 -0.40
CA LEU A 11 -14.12 1.43 -0.43
C LEU A 11 -13.26 2.44 -1.18
N HIS A 12 -13.89 3.26 -2.00
CA HIS A 12 -13.25 4.34 -2.71
C HIS A 12 -14.08 5.61 -2.53
N SER A 13 -13.48 6.66 -2.04
CA SER A 13 -14.09 7.99 -1.85
C SER A 13 -13.15 9.08 -2.34
N HIS A 14 -13.70 10.25 -2.65
CA HIS A 14 -12.91 11.44 -2.94
C HIS A 14 -13.60 12.69 -2.36
N ASP A 15 -12.82 13.72 -2.07
CA ASP A 15 -13.29 15.02 -1.62
C ASP A 15 -13.15 16.10 -2.72
N ASP A 16 -13.72 17.28 -2.45
CA ASP A 16 -13.72 18.40 -3.40
C ASP A 16 -12.33 19.00 -3.63
N ARG A 17 -11.31 18.61 -2.85
CA ARG A 17 -9.91 19.00 -3.02
C ARG A 17 -9.14 18.05 -3.95
N GLY A 18 -9.79 17.00 -4.44
CA GLY A 18 -9.18 15.97 -5.26
C GLY A 18 -8.36 14.96 -4.47
N VAL A 19 -8.60 14.83 -3.17
CA VAL A 19 -7.99 13.77 -2.34
C VAL A 19 -8.84 12.51 -2.48
N HIS A 20 -8.31 11.51 -3.14
CA HIS A 20 -8.91 10.19 -3.22
C HIS A 20 -8.45 9.32 -2.05
N THR A 21 -9.35 8.49 -1.54
CA THR A 21 -9.03 7.49 -0.52
C THR A 21 -9.51 6.13 -0.97
N ILE A 22 -8.59 5.17 -1.06
CA ILE A 22 -8.88 3.76 -1.27
C ILE A 22 -8.65 3.04 0.05
N THR A 23 -9.70 2.38 0.57
CA THR A 23 -9.64 1.65 1.84
C THR A 23 -9.87 0.17 1.60
N LEU A 24 -8.88 -0.67 1.92
CA LEU A 24 -9.02 -2.11 1.95
C LEU A 24 -10.01 -2.49 3.06
N ASN A 25 -11.08 -3.21 2.74
CA ASN A 25 -12.20 -3.43 3.65
C ASN A 25 -12.61 -4.92 3.73
N GLN A 26 -11.64 -5.80 3.92
CA GLN A 26 -11.84 -7.20 4.27
C GLN A 26 -11.19 -7.55 5.62
N PRO A 27 -11.63 -6.93 6.72
CA PRO A 27 -10.98 -7.06 8.03
C PRO A 27 -10.95 -8.51 8.55
N LYS A 28 -11.94 -9.34 8.21
CA LYS A 28 -12.00 -10.75 8.57
C LYS A 28 -10.94 -11.60 7.87
N ALA A 29 -10.46 -11.15 6.70
CA ALA A 29 -9.38 -11.78 5.95
C ALA A 29 -8.06 -11.00 6.06
N PHE A 30 -7.92 -10.11 7.06
CA PHE A 30 -6.74 -9.26 7.26
C PHE A 30 -6.34 -8.48 6.00
N ASN A 31 -7.32 -8.10 5.19
CA ASN A 31 -7.13 -7.39 3.92
C ASN A 31 -6.17 -8.11 2.95
N ALA A 32 -6.24 -9.44 2.93
CA ALA A 32 -5.42 -10.25 2.04
C ALA A 32 -5.72 -9.94 0.56
N LEU A 33 -4.67 -9.93 -0.26
CA LEU A 33 -4.74 -9.70 -1.70
C LEU A 33 -5.19 -10.99 -2.42
N SER A 34 -6.50 -11.28 -2.34
CA SER A 34 -7.16 -12.27 -3.18
C SER A 34 -7.27 -11.75 -4.62
N GLU A 35 -7.55 -12.64 -5.58
CA GLU A 35 -7.81 -12.24 -6.98
C GLU A 35 -8.93 -11.18 -7.05
N ALA A 36 -10.01 -11.34 -6.27
CA ALA A 36 -11.12 -10.40 -6.22
C ALA A 36 -10.72 -9.04 -5.62
N MET A 37 -9.89 -9.04 -4.56
CA MET A 37 -9.36 -7.81 -3.96
C MET A 37 -8.44 -7.09 -4.94
N MET A 38 -7.53 -7.79 -5.59
CA MET A 38 -6.61 -7.20 -6.58
C MET A 38 -7.36 -6.61 -7.77
N ALA A 39 -8.42 -7.29 -8.25
CA ALA A 39 -9.24 -6.78 -9.35
C ALA A 39 -10.01 -5.50 -8.95
N ALA A 40 -10.61 -5.47 -7.76
CA ALA A 40 -11.30 -4.28 -7.24
C ALA A 40 -10.32 -3.11 -7.03
N PHE A 41 -9.13 -3.42 -6.52
CA PHE A 41 -8.10 -2.41 -6.28
C PHE A 41 -7.57 -1.83 -7.61
N GLN A 42 -7.33 -2.66 -8.62
CA GLN A 42 -6.94 -2.18 -9.95
C GLN A 42 -8.00 -1.26 -10.54
N GLN A 43 -9.30 -1.63 -10.45
CA GLN A 43 -10.40 -0.77 -10.91
C GLN A 43 -10.41 0.59 -10.21
N ALA A 44 -10.16 0.61 -8.88
CA ALA A 44 -10.10 1.85 -8.13
C ALA A 44 -8.89 2.72 -8.56
N LEU A 45 -7.72 2.12 -8.78
CA LEU A 45 -6.54 2.85 -9.28
C LEU A 45 -6.78 3.40 -10.69
N ASP A 46 -7.41 2.63 -11.56
CA ASP A 46 -7.75 3.07 -12.93
C ASP A 46 -8.74 4.25 -12.89
N ALA A 47 -9.69 4.25 -11.95
CA ALA A 47 -10.61 5.37 -11.73
C ALA A 47 -9.88 6.63 -11.24
N VAL A 48 -8.93 6.49 -10.32
CA VAL A 48 -8.08 7.63 -9.86
C VAL A 48 -7.25 8.18 -11.02
N ALA A 49 -6.64 7.30 -11.82
CA ALA A 49 -5.82 7.69 -12.97
C ALA A 49 -6.64 8.43 -14.06
N ALA A 50 -7.93 8.09 -14.19
CA ALA A 50 -8.83 8.71 -15.18
C ALA A 50 -9.45 10.03 -14.69
N ASP A 51 -9.34 10.37 -13.40
CA ASP A 51 -9.91 11.58 -12.84
C ASP A 51 -8.94 12.78 -12.95
N PRO A 52 -9.20 13.76 -13.82
CA PRO A 52 -8.33 14.94 -13.97
C PRO A 52 -8.32 15.84 -12.72
N SER A 53 -9.32 15.69 -11.85
CA SER A 53 -9.37 16.42 -10.57
C SER A 53 -8.54 15.77 -9.47
N ALA A 54 -8.09 14.51 -9.64
CA ALA A 54 -7.26 13.83 -8.67
C ALA A 54 -5.97 14.62 -8.38
N ARG A 55 -5.62 14.71 -7.11
CA ARG A 55 -4.41 15.42 -6.62
C ARG A 55 -3.54 14.55 -5.76
N VAL A 56 -4.13 13.72 -4.94
CA VAL A 56 -3.47 12.81 -4.00
C VAL A 56 -4.31 11.55 -3.86
N LEU A 57 -3.65 10.40 -3.76
CA LEU A 57 -4.28 9.15 -3.33
C LEU A 57 -3.81 8.79 -1.92
N VAL A 58 -4.75 8.53 -1.02
CA VAL A 58 -4.50 7.91 0.29
C VAL A 58 -4.88 6.44 0.20
N LEU A 59 -3.95 5.56 0.54
CA LEU A 59 -4.20 4.13 0.68
C LEU A 59 -4.33 3.78 2.16
N ALA A 60 -5.50 3.34 2.56
CA ALA A 60 -5.87 3.00 3.93
C ALA A 60 -6.43 1.57 4.03
N ALA A 61 -6.68 1.12 5.24
CA ALA A 61 -7.32 -0.16 5.49
C ALA A 61 -8.10 -0.16 6.80
N ASN A 62 -9.13 -1.01 6.87
CA ASN A 62 -9.93 -1.24 8.05
C ASN A 62 -9.54 -2.53 8.78
N GLY A 63 -9.81 -2.60 10.09
CA GLY A 63 -9.65 -3.81 10.90
C GLY A 63 -8.29 -3.95 11.57
N LYS A 64 -7.85 -5.18 11.85
CA LYS A 64 -6.67 -5.48 12.69
C LYS A 64 -5.35 -5.52 11.91
N ALA A 65 -5.39 -5.42 10.58
CA ALA A 65 -4.21 -5.39 9.74
C ALA A 65 -4.41 -4.37 8.62
N PHE A 66 -3.33 -3.74 8.20
CA PHE A 66 -3.32 -2.96 6.98
C PHE A 66 -3.47 -3.91 5.77
N CYS A 67 -2.56 -4.88 5.62
CA CYS A 67 -2.66 -5.92 4.61
C CYS A 67 -1.72 -7.08 4.94
N ALA A 68 -2.24 -8.31 4.90
CA ALA A 68 -1.47 -9.52 5.21
C ALA A 68 -0.75 -10.15 3.99
N GLY A 69 -0.77 -9.48 2.82
CA GLY A 69 -0.22 -10.04 1.60
C GLY A 69 -1.20 -10.94 0.86
N HIS A 70 -0.72 -11.86 0.02
CA HIS A 70 -1.58 -12.74 -0.76
C HIS A 70 -2.46 -13.65 0.09
N ASP A 71 -3.65 -13.99 -0.43
CA ASP A 71 -4.53 -14.98 0.21
C ASP A 71 -3.94 -16.39 0.06
N LEU A 72 -3.30 -16.88 1.14
CA LEU A 72 -2.68 -18.19 1.16
C LEU A 72 -3.69 -19.35 1.04
N LYS A 73 -4.96 -19.13 1.40
CA LYS A 73 -6.00 -20.16 1.23
C LYS A 73 -6.35 -20.31 -0.25
N GLU A 74 -6.49 -19.19 -0.94
CA GLU A 74 -6.72 -19.18 -2.39
C GLU A 74 -5.53 -19.79 -3.14
N MET A 75 -4.30 -19.43 -2.80
CA MET A 75 -3.08 -20.02 -3.36
C MET A 75 -3.01 -21.54 -3.16
N LYS A 76 -3.30 -22.02 -1.94
CA LYS A 76 -3.28 -23.45 -1.63
C LYS A 76 -4.38 -24.24 -2.33
N SER A 77 -5.50 -23.60 -2.67
CA SER A 77 -6.61 -24.26 -3.36
C SER A 77 -6.31 -24.57 -4.84
N LYS A 78 -5.33 -23.87 -5.42
CA LYS A 78 -4.91 -23.99 -6.82
C LYS A 78 -3.38 -24.15 -6.91
N PRO A 79 -2.81 -25.28 -6.48
CA PRO A 79 -1.36 -25.48 -6.42
C PRO A 79 -0.79 -25.78 -7.83
N ASP A 80 -0.87 -24.82 -8.72
CA ASP A 80 -0.40 -24.92 -10.11
C ASP A 80 0.56 -23.78 -10.46
N GLN A 81 1.64 -24.11 -11.16
CA GLN A 81 2.68 -23.15 -11.53
C GLN A 81 2.13 -22.05 -12.45
N ALA A 82 1.30 -22.40 -13.42
CA ALA A 82 0.70 -21.42 -14.34
C ALA A 82 -0.22 -20.45 -13.60
N TYR A 83 -0.98 -20.96 -12.62
CA TYR A 83 -1.80 -20.13 -11.75
C TYR A 83 -0.94 -19.13 -10.95
N TYR A 84 0.15 -19.58 -10.34
CA TYR A 84 1.03 -18.69 -9.58
C TYR A 84 1.69 -17.63 -10.46
N GLN A 85 2.08 -17.97 -11.68
CA GLN A 85 2.63 -17.00 -12.63
C GLN A 85 1.61 -15.90 -12.95
N VAL A 86 0.35 -16.24 -13.19
CA VAL A 86 -0.72 -15.28 -13.44
C VAL A 86 -1.01 -14.42 -12.21
N LEU A 87 -1.10 -15.05 -11.03
CA LEU A 87 -1.36 -14.35 -9.76
C LEU A 87 -0.27 -13.31 -9.48
N PHE A 88 1.00 -13.69 -9.55
CA PHE A 88 2.11 -12.77 -9.30
C PHE A 88 2.26 -11.70 -10.39
N ALA A 89 1.98 -12.03 -11.64
CA ALA A 89 1.94 -11.03 -12.71
C ALA A 89 0.83 -10.00 -12.50
N THR A 90 -0.37 -10.45 -12.06
CA THR A 90 -1.49 -9.56 -11.71
C THR A 90 -1.12 -8.66 -10.53
N CYS A 91 -0.51 -9.20 -9.49
CA CYS A 91 -0.03 -8.41 -8.36
C CYS A 91 1.05 -7.40 -8.80
N ALA A 92 2.00 -7.82 -9.60
CA ALA A 92 3.05 -6.93 -10.12
C ALA A 92 2.46 -5.77 -10.95
N LYS A 93 1.46 -6.05 -11.80
CA LYS A 93 0.73 -5.01 -12.54
C LYS A 93 0.06 -4.01 -11.60
N LEU A 94 -0.65 -4.50 -10.58
CA LEU A 94 -1.29 -3.67 -9.55
C LEU A 94 -0.27 -2.75 -8.87
N MET A 95 0.84 -3.31 -8.40
CA MET A 95 1.91 -2.55 -7.73
C MET A 95 2.52 -1.49 -8.65
N LEU A 96 2.73 -1.81 -9.92
CA LEU A 96 3.23 -0.86 -10.91
C LEU A 96 2.20 0.23 -11.24
N SER A 97 0.89 -0.07 -11.17
CA SER A 97 -0.17 0.93 -11.38
C SER A 97 -0.11 2.03 -10.30
N ILE A 98 0.20 1.68 -9.04
CA ILE A 98 0.43 2.66 -7.97
C ILE A 98 1.56 3.62 -8.34
N ARG A 99 2.69 3.09 -8.85
CA ARG A 99 3.86 3.90 -9.24
C ARG A 99 3.66 4.75 -10.50
N LYS A 100 2.67 4.42 -11.30
CA LYS A 100 2.39 5.11 -12.57
C LYS A 100 1.32 6.20 -12.44
N LEU A 101 0.73 6.37 -11.26
CA LEU A 101 -0.19 7.46 -11.02
C LEU A 101 0.56 8.79 -11.14
N ASP A 102 -0.06 9.75 -11.80
CA ASP A 102 0.46 11.13 -11.93
C ASP A 102 0.26 11.97 -10.66
N VAL A 103 -0.23 11.33 -9.60
CA VAL A 103 -0.46 11.93 -8.28
C VAL A 103 0.26 11.14 -7.21
N PRO A 104 0.76 11.79 -6.14
CA PRO A 104 1.41 11.10 -5.04
C PRO A 104 0.45 10.18 -4.30
N VAL A 105 1.00 9.07 -3.82
CA VAL A 105 0.28 8.06 -3.05
C VAL A 105 0.83 8.02 -1.62
N ILE A 106 -0.06 8.18 -0.64
CA ILE A 106 0.28 8.19 0.78
C ILE A 106 -0.30 6.94 1.44
N ALA A 107 0.54 6.08 2.00
CA ALA A 107 0.07 4.96 2.82
C ALA A 107 -0.27 5.43 4.24
N ARG A 108 -1.50 5.16 4.69
CA ARG A 108 -1.99 5.35 6.07
C ARG A 108 -1.97 4.00 6.79
N VAL A 109 -0.92 3.73 7.55
CA VAL A 109 -0.66 2.40 8.12
C VAL A 109 -0.98 2.37 9.60
N HIS A 110 -2.15 1.86 9.97
CA HIS A 110 -2.60 1.79 11.37
C HIS A 110 -2.17 0.49 12.08
N ALA A 111 -1.79 -0.57 11.33
CA ALA A 111 -1.56 -1.90 11.86
C ALA A 111 -0.57 -2.70 11.00
N LEU A 112 -0.61 -4.03 11.12
CA LEU A 112 0.27 -4.98 10.44
C LEU A 112 0.23 -4.84 8.91
N ALA A 113 1.40 -4.69 8.29
CA ALA A 113 1.64 -4.79 6.85
C ALA A 113 2.72 -5.86 6.59
N THR A 114 2.37 -6.97 5.97
CA THR A 114 3.32 -8.07 5.73
C THR A 114 3.31 -8.60 4.31
N ALA A 115 4.41 -9.18 3.86
CA ALA A 115 4.62 -9.72 2.52
C ALA A 115 4.23 -8.68 1.42
N ALA A 116 3.29 -9.01 0.53
CA ALA A 116 2.78 -8.07 -0.47
C ALA A 116 2.06 -6.85 0.17
N GLY A 117 1.59 -6.94 1.42
CA GLY A 117 1.06 -5.79 2.16
C GLY A 117 2.16 -4.80 2.57
N CYS A 118 3.34 -5.28 2.96
CA CYS A 118 4.52 -4.45 3.17
C CYS A 118 5.01 -3.86 1.84
N GLN A 119 4.92 -4.61 0.75
CA GLN A 119 5.21 -4.12 -0.60
C GLN A 119 4.30 -2.94 -0.98
N LEU A 120 2.99 -2.99 -0.65
CA LEU A 120 2.07 -1.88 -0.89
C LEU A 120 2.56 -0.59 -0.22
N VAL A 121 3.00 -0.68 1.04
CA VAL A 121 3.54 0.48 1.76
C VAL A 121 4.81 1.00 1.07
N ALA A 122 5.75 0.11 0.76
CA ALA A 122 7.00 0.47 0.08
C ALA A 122 6.79 0.99 -1.35
N GLN A 123 5.65 0.71 -1.96
CA GLN A 123 5.29 1.15 -3.31
C GLN A 123 4.69 2.55 -3.33
N CYS A 124 4.12 3.00 -2.22
CA CYS A 124 3.62 4.37 -2.06
C CYS A 124 4.78 5.37 -1.99
N ASP A 125 4.51 6.63 -2.35
CA ASP A 125 5.52 7.70 -2.32
C ASP A 125 5.82 8.15 -0.89
N LEU A 126 4.81 8.15 -0.03
CA LEU A 126 4.91 8.49 1.39
C LEU A 126 4.16 7.48 2.25
N ALA A 127 4.58 7.34 3.50
CA ALA A 127 3.90 6.50 4.47
C ALA A 127 3.88 7.15 5.85
N VAL A 128 2.70 7.14 6.50
CA VAL A 128 2.51 7.52 7.90
C VAL A 128 2.00 6.31 8.66
N ALA A 129 2.60 6.00 9.79
CA ALA A 129 2.25 4.84 10.59
C ALA A 129 1.80 5.21 12.01
N ALA A 130 0.90 4.39 12.56
CA ALA A 130 0.64 4.38 14.00
C ALA A 130 1.76 3.61 14.74
N PRO A 131 2.02 3.88 16.04
CA PRO A 131 3.09 3.23 16.79
C PRO A 131 2.92 1.70 16.88
N GLY A 132 1.67 1.20 16.84
CA GLY A 132 1.34 -0.22 16.84
C GLY A 132 1.57 -0.94 15.51
N ALA A 133 1.87 -0.22 14.44
CA ALA A 133 2.10 -0.83 13.12
C ALA A 133 3.38 -1.71 13.12
N ARG A 134 3.32 -2.81 12.38
CA ARG A 134 4.42 -3.76 12.21
C ARG A 134 4.61 -4.05 10.73
N PHE A 135 5.86 -4.18 10.31
CA PHE A 135 6.22 -4.40 8.91
C PHE A 135 7.10 -5.63 8.78
N GLY A 136 6.83 -6.47 7.80
CA GLY A 136 7.62 -7.68 7.56
C GLY A 136 7.46 -8.21 6.13
N VAL A 137 8.43 -9.01 5.70
CA VAL A 137 8.41 -9.71 4.41
C VAL A 137 8.70 -11.20 4.65
N ASN A 138 7.86 -11.78 5.48
CA ASN A 138 8.04 -13.10 6.08
C ASN A 138 7.64 -14.29 5.17
N GLY A 139 7.71 -14.15 3.86
CA GLY A 139 7.48 -15.28 2.94
C GLY A 139 8.43 -16.44 3.17
N ILE A 140 9.64 -16.19 3.71
CA ILE A 140 10.62 -17.21 4.05
C ILE A 140 10.08 -18.24 5.05
N ASP A 141 9.20 -17.84 5.98
CA ASP A 141 8.56 -18.72 6.96
C ASP A 141 7.66 -19.79 6.32
N VAL A 142 7.23 -19.56 5.09
CA VAL A 142 6.39 -20.49 4.30
C VAL A 142 7.11 -21.00 3.06
N GLY A 143 8.45 -20.88 3.02
CA GLY A 143 9.29 -21.37 1.92
C GLY A 143 9.27 -20.51 0.66
N LEU A 144 8.81 -19.25 0.74
CA LEU A 144 8.76 -18.33 -0.38
C LEU A 144 9.65 -17.10 -0.12
N PHE A 145 10.64 -16.87 -0.95
CA PHE A 145 11.37 -15.61 -0.91
C PHE A 145 10.51 -14.48 -1.48
N CYS A 146 10.41 -13.38 -0.74
CA CYS A 146 9.61 -12.20 -1.13
C CYS A 146 10.29 -11.40 -2.25
N ALA A 147 10.46 -12.00 -3.44
CA ALA A 147 11.19 -11.41 -4.56
C ALA A 147 10.57 -10.10 -5.06
N THR A 148 9.24 -10.05 -5.23
CA THR A 148 8.57 -8.82 -5.69
C THR A 148 8.59 -7.71 -4.63
N PRO A 149 8.36 -7.96 -3.33
CA PRO A 149 8.55 -6.96 -2.27
C PRO A 149 9.98 -6.45 -2.14
N SER A 150 11.00 -7.25 -2.48
CA SER A 150 12.41 -6.86 -2.35
C SER A 150 12.76 -5.61 -3.17
N VAL A 151 12.12 -5.43 -4.32
CA VAL A 151 12.41 -4.33 -5.24
C VAL A 151 12.06 -2.96 -4.61
N PRO A 152 10.81 -2.68 -4.17
CA PRO A 152 10.51 -1.40 -3.54
C PRO A 152 11.17 -1.27 -2.16
N LEU A 153 11.35 -2.35 -1.39
CA LEU A 153 12.06 -2.28 -0.11
C LEU A 153 13.49 -1.78 -0.28
N SER A 154 14.26 -2.35 -1.21
CA SER A 154 15.66 -1.95 -1.44
C SER A 154 15.80 -0.54 -2.04
N ARG A 155 14.71 0.06 -2.50
CA ARG A 155 14.67 1.47 -2.96
C ARG A 155 14.34 2.45 -1.84
N ASN A 156 13.70 2.01 -0.77
CA ASN A 156 13.28 2.85 0.34
C ASN A 156 14.23 2.77 1.54
N MET A 157 14.96 1.67 1.70
CA MET A 157 15.88 1.46 2.81
C MET A 157 17.25 0.98 2.35
N GLY A 158 18.23 1.02 3.25
CA GLY A 158 19.58 0.53 2.93
C GLY A 158 19.58 -0.94 2.50
N PRO A 159 20.41 -1.33 1.53
CA PRO A 159 20.40 -2.70 0.97
C PRO A 159 20.56 -3.80 2.02
N LYS A 160 21.40 -3.60 3.04
CA LYS A 160 21.58 -4.57 4.13
C LYS A 160 20.34 -4.68 5.02
N GLN A 161 19.67 -3.58 5.30
CA GLN A 161 18.43 -3.55 6.09
C GLN A 161 17.29 -4.25 5.36
N ALA A 162 17.16 -4.03 4.06
CA ALA A 162 16.19 -4.72 3.23
C ALA A 162 16.48 -6.23 3.17
N MET A 163 17.75 -6.60 2.97
CA MET A 163 18.16 -8.00 2.90
C MET A 163 17.97 -8.72 4.23
N GLU A 164 18.25 -8.07 5.36
CA GLU A 164 17.97 -8.62 6.69
C GLU A 164 16.50 -9.02 6.81
N MET A 165 15.55 -8.10 6.54
CA MET A 165 14.12 -8.41 6.58
C MET A 165 13.72 -9.54 5.63
N LEU A 166 14.31 -9.60 4.43
CA LEU A 166 14.00 -10.62 3.41
C LEU A 166 14.50 -12.01 3.77
N LEU A 167 15.65 -12.10 4.44
CA LEU A 167 16.29 -13.38 4.77
C LEU A 167 15.88 -13.92 6.14
N THR A 168 15.55 -13.04 7.10
CA THR A 168 15.12 -13.47 8.43
C THR A 168 13.60 -13.63 8.53
N GLY A 169 12.83 -12.84 7.76
CA GLY A 169 11.38 -12.76 7.90
C GLY A 169 10.92 -11.97 9.13
N ASP A 170 11.85 -11.41 9.90
CA ASP A 170 11.55 -10.69 11.12
C ASP A 170 10.70 -9.43 10.87
N PHE A 171 9.80 -9.17 11.82
CA PHE A 171 8.99 -7.97 11.81
C PHE A 171 9.72 -6.82 12.51
N ILE A 172 9.71 -5.65 11.87
CA ILE A 172 10.18 -4.41 12.46
C ILE A 172 9.01 -3.57 12.99
N SER A 173 9.27 -2.77 14.03
CA SER A 173 8.31 -1.80 14.57
C SER A 173 8.14 -0.59 13.64
N ALA A 174 7.12 0.24 13.91
CA ALA A 174 6.92 1.49 13.20
C ALA A 174 8.14 2.43 13.32
N ASP A 175 8.70 2.56 14.51
CA ASP A 175 9.89 3.40 14.75
C ASP A 175 11.12 2.87 14.01
N GLU A 176 11.30 1.54 13.96
CA GLU A 176 12.38 0.95 13.18
C GLU A 176 12.15 1.16 11.67
N ALA A 177 10.92 1.02 11.21
CA ALA A 177 10.55 1.29 9.82
C ALA A 177 10.83 2.75 9.43
N GLN A 178 10.56 3.69 10.34
CA GLN A 178 10.91 5.10 10.14
C GLN A 178 12.44 5.31 10.10
N ARG A 179 13.18 4.73 11.03
CA ARG A 179 14.65 4.83 11.03
C ARG A 179 15.29 4.23 9.77
N ARG A 180 14.70 3.18 9.22
CA ARG A 180 15.17 2.51 7.99
C ARG A 180 14.70 3.17 6.70
N GLY A 181 13.79 4.15 6.77
CA GLY A 181 13.29 4.91 5.61
C GLY A 181 12.06 4.32 4.92
N LEU A 182 11.46 3.24 5.47
CA LEU A 182 10.22 2.66 4.93
C LEU A 182 8.99 3.54 5.25
N VAL A 183 9.02 4.26 6.36
CA VAL A 183 7.94 5.13 6.84
C VAL A 183 8.51 6.54 7.08
N ASN A 184 7.77 7.57 6.67
CA ASN A 184 8.19 8.96 6.85
C ASN A 184 7.93 9.47 8.26
N ARG A 185 6.78 9.12 8.84
CA ARG A 185 6.32 9.63 10.15
C ARG A 185 5.64 8.54 10.94
N VAL A 186 5.91 8.54 12.26
CA VAL A 186 5.15 7.75 13.23
C VAL A 186 4.45 8.70 14.17
N VAL A 187 3.12 8.60 14.25
CA VAL A 187 2.27 9.49 15.05
C VAL A 187 1.27 8.68 15.85
N ALA A 188 0.76 9.25 16.94
CA ALA A 188 -0.28 8.60 17.75
C ALA A 188 -1.47 8.17 16.88
N GLU A 189 -2.14 7.08 17.24
CA GLU A 189 -3.19 6.48 16.43
C GLU A 189 -4.35 7.44 16.15
N ASP A 190 -4.71 8.25 17.14
CA ASP A 190 -5.73 9.30 17.05
C ASP A 190 -5.29 10.51 16.20
N ALA A 191 -4.00 10.71 15.99
CA ALA A 191 -3.44 11.76 15.14
C ALA A 191 -3.20 11.30 13.69
N LEU A 192 -3.31 10.00 13.39
CA LEU A 192 -2.91 9.41 12.10
C LEU A 192 -3.68 10.03 10.93
N ASP A 193 -4.98 10.22 11.05
CA ASP A 193 -5.81 10.80 9.99
C ASP A 193 -5.47 12.28 9.75
N ALA A 194 -5.27 13.04 10.82
CA ALA A 194 -4.90 14.45 10.74
C ALA A 194 -3.53 14.65 10.07
N GLU A 195 -2.57 13.78 10.39
CA GLU A 195 -1.23 13.83 9.81
C GLU A 195 -1.22 13.49 8.31
N VAL A 196 -1.96 12.45 7.91
CA VAL A 196 -2.12 12.09 6.50
C VAL A 196 -2.83 13.20 5.73
N ALA A 197 -3.88 13.77 6.29
CA ALA A 197 -4.59 14.92 5.70
C ALA A 197 -3.67 16.14 5.55
N SER A 198 -2.83 16.43 6.53
CA SER A 198 -1.85 17.52 6.47
C SER A 198 -0.86 17.33 5.32
N LEU A 199 -0.33 16.13 5.15
CA LEU A 199 0.56 15.81 4.01
C LEU A 199 -0.17 15.96 2.67
N ALA A 200 -1.40 15.46 2.56
CA ALA A 200 -2.19 15.57 1.35
C ALA A 200 -2.45 17.04 0.97
N VAL A 201 -2.82 17.87 1.96
CA VAL A 201 -3.05 19.32 1.75
C VAL A 201 -1.77 20.04 1.33
N SER A 202 -0.63 19.75 1.94
CA SER A 202 0.65 20.37 1.59
C SER A 202 0.97 20.17 0.11
N TYR A 203 0.71 18.99 -0.43
CA TYR A 203 0.94 18.73 -1.84
C TYR A 203 -0.09 19.39 -2.76
N THR A 204 -1.36 19.40 -2.39
CA THR A 204 -2.41 20.03 -3.22
C THR A 204 -2.20 21.53 -3.38
N HIS A 205 -1.68 22.22 -2.36
CA HIS A 205 -1.32 23.64 -2.43
C HIS A 205 -0.10 23.91 -3.33
N LEU A 206 0.92 23.05 -3.28
CA LEU A 206 2.14 23.24 -4.07
C LEU A 206 1.87 23.06 -5.57
N ARG A 207 1.05 22.07 -5.94
CA ARG A 207 0.76 21.78 -7.36
C ARG A 207 -0.06 22.87 -8.07
N ALA A 208 -0.72 23.75 -7.34
CA ALA A 208 -1.43 24.89 -7.93
C ALA A 208 -0.49 25.84 -8.69
N HIS A 209 0.82 25.72 -8.51
CA HIS A 209 1.85 26.53 -9.15
C HIS A 209 2.77 25.75 -10.09
N GLU A 210 2.67 24.43 -10.16
CA GLU A 210 3.41 23.63 -11.13
C GLU A 210 2.66 23.60 -12.46
N THR A 211 2.99 24.54 -13.33
CA THR A 211 2.66 24.40 -14.73
C THR A 211 3.66 23.41 -15.35
N SER A 212 3.16 22.47 -16.13
CA SER A 212 3.91 21.46 -16.89
C SER A 212 4.96 22.01 -17.89
N LEU A 213 5.33 23.27 -17.75
CA LEU A 213 6.27 23.99 -18.63
C LEU A 213 7.71 24.02 -18.11
N HIS A 214 8.00 23.34 -17.00
CA HIS A 214 9.33 23.38 -16.36
C HIS A 214 10.02 22.02 -16.21
N LEU A 215 9.55 21.00 -16.94
CA LEU A 215 10.27 19.72 -17.07
C LEU A 215 10.75 19.50 -18.49
#